data_737c4cb07d5a1db84803b8e971b7cbdb
#
_entry.id   737c4cb07d5a1db84803b8e971b7cbdb
#
_cell.length_a   1.000
_cell.length_b   1.000
_cell.length_c   1.000
_cell.angle_alpha   90.00
_cell.angle_beta   90.00
_cell.angle_gamma   90.00
#
_symmetry.space_group_name_H-M   'P 1'
#
loop_
_entity.id
_entity.type
_entity.pdbx_description
1 polymer ?
#
loop_
_entity_poly.entity_id
_entity_poly.type
_entity_poly.pdbx_seq_one_letter_code
_entity_poly.pdbx_strand_id
1 'polypeptide(L)'
;MEMQFPVILDGATGTELQKRGFTGDMSAEQWVLEHPESILEIQRKYVASGSNVLYAPTFGGNRQKLEERGIFNRTEEMNKALAQLSKQAADGKVWVAGDIAPTGRFLAPLGDASFEELVDIYTEQAAGLEQAGVDLYVIETMMTLTDARAAVLAIRSMSKKPILVSFTCDESGKILSGTDVVAALSVMEGMGVSAFGLNCSAGPEQMLLQLQRLHKYARVPLIAKPNAGMPEIVNGEAVYNCPPEEFVALVPEMLKAGVALFGGCCGTTEEHIAALKAALKDAEYVRPAPECLDLLPAATEKEAFFLPADATHGAVLTADGDLEDKLSDAMDDEWPMVALKLASWADVDALADYQYMIRKPLCLICDDTELLEAGLRAYQGRALYEGNLTEDALAPLVEKYGLLV
;
A
#
# COMPACT_ATOMS: atom_id res chain seq x y z
N MET A 1 5.00 -2.82 22.85
CA MET A 1 3.59 -2.38 23.09
C MET A 1 2.74 -3.20 22.13
N GLU A 2 1.66 -3.82 22.58
CA GLU A 2 0.79 -4.64 21.72
C GLU A 2 -0.31 -3.72 21.14
N MET A 3 -0.61 -3.87 19.85
CA MET A 3 -1.60 -3.02 19.17
C MET A 3 -3.01 -3.49 19.55
N GLN A 4 -3.74 -2.67 20.30
CA GLN A 4 -5.14 -2.93 20.64
C GLN A 4 -6.05 -2.16 19.68
N PHE A 5 -6.94 -2.87 19.00
CA PHE A 5 -7.91 -2.27 18.09
C PHE A 5 -9.16 -1.75 18.85
N PRO A 6 -9.78 -0.65 18.39
CA PRO A 6 -9.36 0.20 17.27
C PRO A 6 -8.15 1.08 17.61
N VAL A 7 -7.32 1.37 16.57
CA VAL A 7 -6.12 2.21 16.64
C VAL A 7 -6.42 3.57 16.03
N ILE A 8 -5.95 4.64 16.67
CA ILE A 8 -6.02 6.00 16.14
C ILE A 8 -4.66 6.36 15.54
N LEU A 9 -4.62 6.55 14.24
CA LEU A 9 -3.51 7.10 13.48
C LEU A 9 -3.47 8.62 13.65
N ASP A 10 -2.51 9.29 13.03
CA ASP A 10 -2.45 10.75 13.06
C ASP A 10 -3.36 11.43 12.01
N GLY A 11 -3.28 12.76 11.97
CA GLY A 11 -3.94 13.61 10.98
C GLY A 11 -2.98 14.07 9.88
N ALA A 12 -3.38 15.12 9.17
CA ALA A 12 -2.62 15.67 8.07
C ALA A 12 -1.28 16.27 8.50
N THR A 13 -0.21 15.96 7.75
CA THR A 13 1.07 16.64 7.86
C THR A 13 1.17 17.79 6.86
N GLY A 14 0.95 17.54 5.57
CA GLY A 14 1.18 18.54 4.52
C GLY A 14 0.37 19.83 4.70
N THR A 15 -0.95 19.76 4.88
CA THR A 15 -1.81 20.93 5.07
C THR A 15 -1.49 21.67 6.39
N GLU A 16 -1.03 20.97 7.42
CA GLU A 16 -0.60 21.60 8.67
C GLU A 16 0.74 22.31 8.54
N LEU A 17 1.68 21.81 7.73
CA LEU A 17 2.93 22.51 7.38
C LEU A 17 2.65 23.78 6.56
N GLN A 18 1.70 23.73 5.60
CA GLN A 18 1.29 24.91 4.81
C GLN A 18 0.78 26.05 5.73
N LYS A 19 -0.04 25.74 6.73
CA LYS A 19 -0.50 26.73 7.73
C LYS A 19 0.67 27.36 8.52
N ARG A 20 1.85 26.72 8.56
CA ARG A 20 3.06 27.18 9.25
C ARG A 20 4.08 27.81 8.33
N GLY A 21 3.72 28.05 7.06
CA GLY A 21 4.55 28.79 6.10
C GLY A 21 5.29 27.92 5.08
N PHE A 22 5.00 26.62 5.01
CA PHE A 22 5.51 25.79 3.92
C PHE A 22 4.80 26.14 2.61
N THR A 23 5.54 26.65 1.62
CA THR A 23 5.00 27.13 0.33
C THR A 23 5.17 26.14 -0.81
N GLY A 24 5.94 25.08 -0.63
CA GLY A 24 6.23 24.08 -1.66
C GLY A 24 7.40 24.43 -2.59
N ASP A 25 8.12 25.52 -2.32
CA ASP A 25 9.29 25.95 -3.13
C ASP A 25 10.48 24.97 -2.99
N MET A 26 10.51 24.19 -1.94
CA MET A 26 11.43 23.09 -1.68
C MET A 26 10.69 21.82 -1.30
N SER A 27 11.39 20.69 -1.09
CA SER A 27 10.75 19.50 -0.55
C SER A 27 10.25 19.73 0.88
N ALA A 28 9.13 19.09 1.25
CA ALA A 28 8.61 19.17 2.62
C ALA A 28 9.61 18.60 3.63
N GLU A 29 10.35 17.56 3.25
CA GLU A 29 11.37 16.89 4.04
C GLU A 29 12.50 17.85 4.39
N GLN A 30 13.02 18.58 3.42
CA GLN A 30 14.06 19.59 3.66
C GLN A 30 13.53 20.72 4.53
N TRP A 31 12.33 21.22 4.21
CA TRP A 31 11.71 22.31 4.98
C TRP A 31 11.52 21.92 6.46
N VAL A 32 11.06 20.69 6.73
CA VAL A 32 10.91 20.16 8.10
C VAL A 32 12.26 20.08 8.82
N LEU A 33 13.34 19.67 8.14
CA LEU A 33 14.67 19.65 8.75
C LEU A 33 15.20 21.05 9.07
N GLU A 34 14.82 22.06 8.29
CA GLU A 34 15.16 23.47 8.54
C GLU A 34 14.25 24.13 9.60
N HIS A 35 13.02 23.60 9.79
CA HIS A 35 12.00 24.11 10.72
C HIS A 35 11.43 22.98 11.61
N PRO A 36 12.28 22.27 12.41
CA PRO A 36 11.86 21.05 13.12
C PRO A 36 10.75 21.28 14.14
N GLU A 37 10.66 22.49 14.74
CA GLU A 37 9.59 22.82 15.69
C GLU A 37 8.21 22.70 15.08
N SER A 38 8.05 22.93 13.79
CA SER A 38 6.76 22.85 13.12
C SER A 38 6.19 21.43 13.19
N ILE A 39 6.97 20.42 12.82
CA ILE A 39 6.51 19.03 12.90
C ILE A 39 6.40 18.54 14.34
N LEU A 40 7.30 18.96 15.23
CA LEU A 40 7.25 18.61 16.64
C LEU A 40 5.95 19.14 17.29
N GLU A 41 5.55 20.37 16.98
CA GLU A 41 4.29 20.94 17.47
C GLU A 41 3.08 20.17 16.94
N ILE A 42 3.00 19.93 15.61
CA ILE A 42 1.90 19.19 14.96
C ILE A 42 1.74 17.82 15.61
N GLN A 43 2.80 17.05 15.69
CA GLN A 43 2.76 15.67 16.16
C GLN A 43 2.47 15.58 17.65
N ARG A 44 2.99 16.50 18.49
CA ARG A 44 2.63 16.59 19.91
C ARG A 44 1.14 16.90 20.12
N LYS A 45 0.54 17.73 19.27
CA LYS A 45 -0.90 17.97 19.30
C LYS A 45 -1.68 16.70 18.95
N TYR A 46 -1.25 15.93 17.94
CA TYR A 46 -1.88 14.64 17.61
C TYR A 46 -1.79 13.64 18.77
N VAL A 47 -0.61 13.52 19.41
CA VAL A 47 -0.45 12.68 20.61
C VAL A 47 -1.40 13.11 21.72
N ALA A 48 -1.47 14.41 22.01
CA ALA A 48 -2.38 14.97 23.04
C ALA A 48 -3.86 14.71 22.73
N SER A 49 -4.22 14.76 21.44
CA SER A 49 -5.59 14.49 20.95
C SER A 49 -5.94 13.01 20.92
N GLY A 50 -4.95 12.10 21.01
CA GLY A 50 -5.20 10.68 21.20
C GLY A 50 -4.69 9.75 20.11
N SER A 51 -3.86 10.22 19.18
CA SER A 51 -3.18 9.33 18.24
C SER A 51 -2.36 8.27 18.98
N ASN A 52 -2.44 7.04 18.49
CA ASN A 52 -1.63 5.91 18.94
C ASN A 52 -0.39 5.71 18.06
N VAL A 53 -0.43 6.22 16.83
CA VAL A 53 0.64 6.12 15.83
C VAL A 53 0.84 7.49 15.18
N LEU A 54 2.10 7.93 15.09
CA LEU A 54 2.52 9.08 14.28
C LEU A 54 3.21 8.59 13.01
N TYR A 55 2.93 9.21 11.89
CA TYR A 55 3.65 8.99 10.64
C TYR A 55 4.85 9.94 10.56
N ALA A 56 6.03 9.40 10.29
CA ALA A 56 7.21 10.24 10.08
C ALA A 56 6.99 11.15 8.86
N PRO A 57 7.49 12.39 8.86
CA PRO A 57 7.31 13.32 7.72
C PRO A 57 8.27 12.96 6.56
N THR A 58 8.15 11.74 6.05
CA THR A 58 9.03 11.13 5.04
C THR A 58 8.30 10.73 3.76
N PHE A 59 7.10 11.28 3.55
CA PHE A 59 6.24 11.00 2.40
C PHE A 59 6.96 11.16 1.06
N GLY A 60 7.65 12.27 0.83
CA GLY A 60 8.47 12.52 -0.37
C GLY A 60 9.95 12.16 -0.17
N GLY A 61 10.27 11.34 0.83
CA GLY A 61 11.64 11.01 1.24
C GLY A 61 12.35 9.94 0.40
N ASN A 62 11.76 9.42 -0.67
CA ASN A 62 12.42 8.47 -1.55
C ASN A 62 13.41 9.19 -2.50
N ARG A 63 14.44 8.45 -2.97
CA ARG A 63 15.49 8.97 -3.84
C ARG A 63 14.93 9.75 -5.02
N GLN A 64 13.93 9.21 -5.73
CA GLN A 64 13.34 9.83 -6.91
C GLN A 64 12.78 11.22 -6.60
N LYS A 65 11.98 11.35 -5.54
CA LYS A 65 11.36 12.62 -5.14
C LYS A 65 12.38 13.65 -4.64
N LEU A 66 13.39 13.20 -3.92
CA LEU A 66 14.47 14.07 -3.45
C LEU A 66 15.31 14.61 -4.63
N GLU A 67 15.67 13.77 -5.60
CA GLU A 67 16.43 14.16 -6.78
C GLU A 67 15.66 15.14 -7.69
N GLU A 68 14.34 15.00 -7.82
CA GLU A 68 13.46 15.97 -8.50
C GLU A 68 13.55 17.38 -7.88
N ARG A 69 13.97 17.46 -6.61
CA ARG A 69 14.18 18.70 -5.85
C ARG A 69 15.67 19.09 -5.72
N GLY A 70 16.55 18.42 -6.46
CA GLY A 70 17.99 18.69 -6.45
C GLY A 70 18.74 18.18 -5.22
N ILE A 71 18.15 17.24 -4.47
CA ILE A 71 18.75 16.62 -3.28
C ILE A 71 19.26 15.24 -3.67
N PHE A 72 20.58 15.08 -3.73
CA PHE A 72 21.24 13.86 -4.17
C PHE A 72 21.98 13.16 -3.02
N ASN A 73 21.96 11.82 -3.02
CA ASN A 73 22.74 10.98 -2.08
C ASN A 73 22.48 11.27 -0.59
N ARG A 74 21.26 11.67 -0.23
CA ARG A 74 20.88 11.99 1.16
C ARG A 74 19.64 11.25 1.64
N THR A 75 19.16 10.27 0.88
CA THR A 75 17.91 9.55 1.16
C THR A 75 17.91 8.93 2.56
N GLU A 76 18.92 8.11 2.89
CA GLU A 76 18.99 7.47 4.21
C GLU A 76 19.16 8.48 5.34
N GLU A 77 20.09 9.44 5.19
CA GLU A 77 20.35 10.48 6.20
C GLU A 77 19.09 11.28 6.54
N MET A 78 18.38 11.76 5.51
CA MET A 78 17.19 12.60 5.70
C MET A 78 16.05 11.81 6.33
N ASN A 79 15.75 10.62 5.83
CA ASN A 79 14.69 9.78 6.40
C ASN A 79 14.96 9.42 7.85
N LYS A 80 16.20 9.10 8.19
CA LYS A 80 16.61 8.87 9.57
C LYS A 80 16.39 10.10 10.44
N ALA A 81 16.83 11.28 10.01
CA ALA A 81 16.69 12.51 10.78
C ALA A 81 15.22 12.91 10.99
N LEU A 82 14.38 12.79 9.94
CA LEU A 82 12.96 13.09 9.99
C LEU A 82 12.21 12.13 10.93
N ALA A 83 12.48 10.83 10.84
CA ALA A 83 11.86 9.85 11.73
C ALA A 83 12.30 10.04 13.19
N GLN A 84 13.52 10.51 13.44
CA GLN A 84 13.99 10.86 14.79
C GLN A 84 13.20 12.05 15.38
N LEU A 85 12.79 13.04 14.58
CA LEU A 85 11.89 14.11 15.04
C LEU A 85 10.54 13.52 15.51
N SER A 86 9.96 12.59 14.76
CA SER A 86 8.73 11.92 15.17
C SER A 86 8.92 11.10 16.45
N LYS A 87 10.03 10.40 16.61
CA LYS A 87 10.37 9.69 17.87
C LYS A 87 10.49 10.68 19.04
N GLN A 88 11.06 11.87 18.81
CA GLN A 88 11.09 12.93 19.81
C GLN A 88 9.68 13.46 20.17
N ALA A 89 8.82 13.64 19.17
CA ALA A 89 7.43 14.08 19.40
C ALA A 89 6.62 13.02 20.16
N ALA A 90 6.80 11.75 19.80
CA ALA A 90 6.15 10.60 20.41
C ALA A 90 6.51 10.41 21.89
N ASP A 91 7.74 10.76 22.29
CA ASP A 91 8.25 10.69 23.69
C ASP A 91 8.03 9.29 24.33
N GLY A 92 8.11 8.24 23.51
CA GLY A 92 7.86 6.86 23.94
C GLY A 92 6.39 6.52 24.31
N LYS A 93 5.45 7.45 24.12
CA LYS A 93 4.03 7.29 24.48
C LYS A 93 3.21 6.62 23.39
N VAL A 94 3.60 6.81 22.13
CA VAL A 94 2.91 6.31 20.94
C VAL A 94 3.93 5.71 19.97
N TRP A 95 3.48 4.92 19.01
CA TRP A 95 4.33 4.35 17.99
C TRP A 95 4.67 5.37 16.91
N VAL A 96 5.80 5.17 16.25
CA VAL A 96 6.22 5.93 15.06
C VAL A 96 6.29 5.00 13.87
N ALA A 97 5.53 5.30 12.84
CA ALA A 97 5.57 4.64 11.56
C ALA A 97 6.56 5.34 10.62
N GLY A 98 7.42 4.57 9.97
CA GLY A 98 8.19 5.05 8.82
C GLY A 98 7.25 5.18 7.62
N ASP A 99 7.07 6.39 7.12
CA ASP A 99 6.12 6.69 6.05
C ASP A 99 6.80 6.61 4.69
N ILE A 100 6.22 5.82 3.79
CA ILE A 100 6.66 5.56 2.42
C ILE A 100 5.48 5.83 1.47
N ALA A 101 5.74 6.59 0.41
CA ALA A 101 4.73 7.01 -0.55
C ALA A 101 5.21 6.78 -2.01
N PRO A 102 4.33 6.96 -3.03
CA PRO A 102 4.68 6.63 -4.41
C PRO A 102 5.93 7.33 -4.93
N THR A 103 6.72 6.61 -5.73
CA THR A 103 7.85 7.20 -6.48
C THR A 103 7.37 8.14 -7.57
N GLY A 104 6.19 7.89 -8.14
CA GLY A 104 5.68 8.56 -9.33
C GLY A 104 6.26 7.99 -10.63
N ARG A 105 7.04 6.90 -10.56
CA ARG A 105 7.56 6.18 -11.72
C ARG A 105 6.60 5.06 -12.14
N PHE A 106 6.61 4.73 -13.41
CA PHE A 106 5.80 3.66 -13.98
C PHE A 106 6.67 2.68 -14.75
N LEU A 107 6.28 1.41 -14.76
CA LEU A 107 6.87 0.41 -15.63
C LEU A 107 6.38 0.58 -17.07
N ALA A 108 7.06 -0.08 -18.00
CA ALA A 108 6.57 -0.18 -19.38
C ALA A 108 5.15 -0.78 -19.43
N PRO A 109 4.28 -0.32 -20.34
CA PRO A 109 4.50 0.67 -21.40
C PRO A 109 4.26 2.13 -20.95
N LEU A 110 3.85 2.38 -19.72
CA LEU A 110 3.47 3.70 -19.21
C LEU A 110 4.69 4.56 -18.80
N GLY A 111 5.82 3.94 -18.54
CA GLY A 111 7.07 4.57 -18.14
C GLY A 111 8.28 3.74 -18.52
N ASP A 112 9.42 4.10 -17.97
CA ASP A 112 10.74 3.53 -18.25
C ASP A 112 11.42 2.87 -17.04
N ALA A 113 10.74 2.85 -15.90
CA ALA A 113 11.28 2.23 -14.69
C ALA A 113 11.28 0.70 -14.80
N SER A 114 12.28 0.04 -14.23
CA SER A 114 12.24 -1.38 -13.95
C SER A 114 11.67 -1.65 -12.55
N PHE A 115 11.12 -2.84 -12.32
CA PHE A 115 10.64 -3.23 -10.99
C PHE A 115 11.76 -3.23 -9.95
N GLU A 116 12.96 -3.69 -10.35
CA GLU A 116 14.14 -3.71 -9.47
C GLU A 116 14.60 -2.31 -9.08
N GLU A 117 14.54 -1.34 -10.01
CA GLU A 117 14.84 0.05 -9.70
C GLU A 117 13.90 0.61 -8.63
N LEU A 118 12.59 0.28 -8.68
CA LEU A 118 11.65 0.68 -7.64
C LEU A 118 11.98 0.03 -6.29
N VAL A 119 12.33 -1.25 -6.27
CA VAL A 119 12.78 -1.94 -5.05
C VAL A 119 14.01 -1.26 -4.46
N ASP A 120 15.01 -0.91 -5.29
CA ASP A 120 16.23 -0.22 -4.84
C ASP A 120 15.93 1.17 -4.25
N ILE A 121 15.05 1.95 -4.90
CA ILE A 121 14.62 3.27 -4.41
C ILE A 121 14.01 3.16 -3.01
N TYR A 122 13.10 2.20 -2.82
CA TYR A 122 12.46 1.99 -1.52
C TYR A 122 13.39 1.37 -0.48
N THR A 123 14.37 0.58 -0.91
CA THR A 123 15.38 0.00 -0.01
C THR A 123 16.21 1.09 0.67
N GLU A 124 16.65 2.11 -0.08
CA GLU A 124 17.36 3.26 0.50
C GLU A 124 16.50 4.01 1.53
N GLN A 125 15.24 4.28 1.20
CA GLN A 125 14.34 4.97 2.11
C GLN A 125 14.11 4.15 3.39
N ALA A 126 13.78 2.86 3.22
CA ALA A 126 13.55 1.95 4.33
C ALA A 126 14.78 1.79 5.23
N ALA A 127 16.00 1.81 4.67
CA ALA A 127 17.24 1.74 5.44
C ALA A 127 17.39 2.94 6.40
N GLY A 128 17.10 4.15 5.96
CA GLY A 128 17.10 5.33 6.81
C GLY A 128 16.06 5.25 7.94
N LEU A 129 14.87 4.79 7.63
CA LEU A 129 13.78 4.58 8.60
C LEU A 129 14.11 3.48 9.63
N GLU A 130 14.69 2.36 9.18
CA GLU A 130 15.11 1.27 10.07
C GLU A 130 16.22 1.74 11.04
N GLN A 131 17.19 2.51 10.54
CA GLN A 131 18.25 3.12 11.37
C GLN A 131 17.70 4.13 12.40
N ALA A 132 16.59 4.79 12.13
CA ALA A 132 15.91 5.67 13.08
C ALA A 132 15.17 4.88 14.17
N GLY A 133 14.97 3.57 13.99
CA GLY A 133 14.26 2.71 14.93
C GLY A 133 12.75 2.95 14.93
N VAL A 134 12.13 3.11 13.75
CA VAL A 134 10.66 3.16 13.63
C VAL A 134 10.03 1.89 14.17
N ASP A 135 8.80 1.96 14.67
CA ASP A 135 8.11 0.84 15.31
C ASP A 135 7.39 -0.05 14.29
N LEU A 136 6.96 0.54 13.18
CA LEU A 136 6.29 -0.10 12.04
C LEU A 136 6.52 0.72 10.78
N TYR A 137 6.07 0.22 9.64
CA TYR A 137 6.07 0.94 8.37
C TYR A 137 4.65 1.22 7.90
N VAL A 138 4.47 2.34 7.23
CA VAL A 138 3.27 2.64 6.46
C VAL A 138 3.67 2.92 5.01
N ILE A 139 2.94 2.33 4.09
CA ILE A 139 3.03 2.53 2.66
C ILE A 139 1.70 3.17 2.29
N GLU A 140 1.67 4.52 2.12
CA GLU A 140 0.40 5.22 1.98
C GLU A 140 0.21 5.91 0.62
N THR A 141 -1.03 6.21 0.30
CA THR A 141 -1.43 6.96 -0.91
C THR A 141 -0.95 6.29 -2.20
N MET A 142 -0.84 4.95 -2.18
CA MET A 142 -0.33 4.23 -3.34
C MET A 142 -1.28 4.37 -4.52
N MET A 143 -0.70 4.65 -5.69
CA MET A 143 -1.39 4.88 -6.95
C MET A 143 -1.17 3.75 -7.96
N THR A 144 -0.19 2.90 -7.71
CA THR A 144 0.10 1.69 -8.50
C THR A 144 0.32 0.50 -7.58
N LEU A 145 -0.10 -0.68 -8.03
CA LEU A 145 0.17 -1.92 -7.31
C LEU A 145 1.67 -2.24 -7.32
N THR A 146 2.34 -1.89 -8.39
CA THR A 146 3.78 -2.09 -8.59
C THR A 146 4.63 -1.36 -7.55
N ASP A 147 4.37 -0.06 -7.30
CA ASP A 147 5.06 0.70 -6.24
C ASP A 147 4.85 0.04 -4.87
N ALA A 148 3.60 -0.33 -4.55
CA ALA A 148 3.29 -0.95 -3.26
C ALA A 148 4.01 -2.30 -3.07
N ARG A 149 4.04 -3.16 -4.10
CA ARG A 149 4.78 -4.43 -4.08
C ARG A 149 6.28 -4.21 -3.88
N ALA A 150 6.86 -3.27 -4.62
CA ALA A 150 8.28 -2.93 -4.51
C ALA A 150 8.63 -2.44 -3.11
N ALA A 151 7.81 -1.56 -2.51
CA ALA A 151 8.01 -1.06 -1.16
C ALA A 151 7.90 -2.18 -0.10
N VAL A 152 6.92 -3.10 -0.23
CA VAL A 152 6.81 -4.26 0.69
C VAL A 152 8.06 -5.15 0.59
N LEU A 153 8.53 -5.47 -0.63
CA LEU A 153 9.73 -6.28 -0.82
C LEU A 153 10.98 -5.60 -0.25
N ALA A 154 11.14 -4.29 -0.47
CA ALA A 154 12.24 -3.51 0.08
C ALA A 154 12.27 -3.56 1.61
N ILE A 155 11.14 -3.33 2.27
CA ILE A 155 11.05 -3.40 3.73
C ILE A 155 11.33 -4.83 4.23
N ARG A 156 10.72 -5.84 3.62
CA ARG A 156 10.89 -7.25 4.03
C ARG A 156 12.31 -7.78 3.84
N SER A 157 13.12 -7.16 2.96
CA SER A 157 14.54 -7.52 2.81
C SER A 157 15.38 -7.23 4.08
N MET A 158 14.90 -6.30 4.95
CA MET A 158 15.66 -5.85 6.12
C MET A 158 14.88 -5.86 7.44
N SER A 159 13.54 -5.99 7.41
CA SER A 159 12.71 -5.82 8.60
C SER A 159 11.51 -6.76 8.62
N LYS A 160 11.19 -7.28 9.82
CA LYS A 160 9.97 -8.06 10.10
C LYS A 160 8.87 -7.25 10.80
N LYS A 161 9.06 -5.94 10.95
CA LYS A 161 8.10 -5.05 11.59
C LYS A 161 6.77 -5.03 10.83
N PRO A 162 5.66 -4.69 11.50
CA PRO A 162 4.36 -4.54 10.84
C PRO A 162 4.43 -3.55 9.67
N ILE A 163 3.72 -3.88 8.58
CA ILE A 163 3.55 -2.99 7.42
C ILE A 163 2.06 -2.72 7.28
N LEU A 164 1.67 -1.46 7.29
CA LEU A 164 0.34 -0.98 6.97
C LEU A 164 0.37 -0.46 5.52
N VAL A 165 -0.63 -0.81 4.71
CA VAL A 165 -0.70 -0.36 3.33
C VAL A 165 -2.03 0.32 3.06
N SER A 166 -2.00 1.49 2.42
CA SER A 166 -3.20 2.18 1.97
C SER A 166 -3.04 2.77 0.57
N PHE A 167 -4.13 2.73 -0.17
CA PHE A 167 -4.23 3.22 -1.53
C PHE A 167 -5.15 4.43 -1.63
N THR A 168 -4.96 5.23 -2.66
CA THR A 168 -5.92 6.23 -3.09
C THR A 168 -6.66 5.71 -4.33
N CYS A 169 -7.98 5.82 -4.36
CA CYS A 169 -8.81 5.33 -5.46
C CYS A 169 -9.90 6.34 -5.84
N ASP A 170 -10.45 6.18 -7.03
CA ASP A 170 -11.63 6.91 -7.49
C ASP A 170 -12.94 6.34 -6.89
N GLU A 171 -14.07 6.92 -7.28
CA GLU A 171 -15.39 6.50 -6.84
C GLU A 171 -15.76 5.07 -7.27
N SER A 172 -15.17 4.57 -8.35
CA SER A 172 -15.36 3.19 -8.84
C SER A 172 -14.53 2.17 -8.06
N GLY A 173 -13.61 2.62 -7.21
CA GLY A 173 -12.66 1.80 -6.47
C GLY A 173 -11.44 1.39 -7.28
N LYS A 174 -11.08 2.18 -8.30
CA LYS A 174 -9.87 1.98 -9.09
C LYS A 174 -8.79 2.98 -8.69
N ILE A 175 -7.56 2.48 -8.50
CA ILE A 175 -6.37 3.30 -8.31
C ILE A 175 -5.91 3.86 -9.66
N LEU A 176 -4.97 4.80 -9.67
CA LEU A 176 -4.53 5.52 -10.87
C LEU A 176 -4.08 4.58 -12.01
N SER A 177 -3.44 3.47 -11.71
CA SER A 177 -3.04 2.45 -12.71
C SER A 177 -4.22 1.63 -13.25
N GLY A 178 -5.45 1.85 -12.77
CA GLY A 178 -6.65 1.10 -13.16
C GLY A 178 -6.87 -0.21 -12.39
N THR A 179 -6.02 -0.54 -11.41
CA THR A 179 -6.18 -1.69 -10.53
C THR A 179 -7.39 -1.49 -9.61
N ASP A 180 -8.25 -2.51 -9.49
CA ASP A 180 -9.35 -2.53 -8.51
C ASP A 180 -8.76 -2.70 -7.09
N VAL A 181 -9.33 -1.99 -6.10
CA VAL A 181 -8.84 -2.06 -4.71
C VAL A 181 -8.95 -3.46 -4.10
N VAL A 182 -9.85 -4.32 -4.59
CA VAL A 182 -9.94 -5.73 -4.15
C VAL A 182 -8.76 -6.54 -4.71
N ALA A 183 -8.29 -6.25 -5.93
CA ALA A 183 -7.07 -6.85 -6.47
C ALA A 183 -5.85 -6.43 -5.65
N ALA A 184 -5.73 -5.14 -5.35
CA ALA A 184 -4.67 -4.63 -4.49
C ALA A 184 -4.70 -5.28 -3.09
N LEU A 185 -5.91 -5.43 -2.50
CA LEU A 185 -6.08 -6.15 -1.23
C LEU A 185 -5.56 -7.59 -1.32
N SER A 186 -5.99 -8.35 -2.34
CA SER A 186 -5.59 -9.75 -2.52
C SER A 186 -4.07 -9.91 -2.59
N VAL A 187 -3.40 -9.05 -3.38
CA VAL A 187 -1.94 -9.08 -3.54
C VAL A 187 -1.24 -8.69 -2.24
N MET A 188 -1.63 -7.59 -1.61
CA MET A 188 -0.99 -7.10 -0.39
C MET A 188 -1.16 -8.08 0.79
N GLU A 189 -2.35 -8.66 0.95
CA GLU A 189 -2.57 -9.71 1.96
C GLU A 189 -1.68 -10.94 1.72
N GLY A 190 -1.55 -11.35 0.46
CA GLY A 190 -0.63 -12.43 0.07
C GLY A 190 0.80 -12.13 0.47
N MET A 191 1.25 -10.88 0.35
CA MET A 191 2.59 -10.43 0.75
C MET A 191 2.74 -10.17 2.26
N GLY A 192 1.75 -10.54 3.08
CA GLY A 192 1.84 -10.53 4.53
C GLY A 192 1.81 -9.15 5.17
N VAL A 193 1.06 -8.19 4.60
CA VAL A 193 0.84 -6.90 5.25
C VAL A 193 -0.03 -7.04 6.50
N SER A 194 0.16 -6.17 7.48
CA SER A 194 -0.51 -6.24 8.77
C SER A 194 -1.89 -5.59 8.78
N ALA A 195 -2.13 -4.65 7.87
CA ALA A 195 -3.42 -4.00 7.63
C ALA A 195 -3.43 -3.41 6.22
N PHE A 196 -4.63 -3.28 5.66
CA PHE A 196 -4.86 -2.74 4.32
C PHE A 196 -5.98 -1.70 4.35
N GLY A 197 -5.94 -0.69 3.50
CA GLY A 197 -7.06 0.23 3.41
C GLY A 197 -6.89 1.38 2.44
N LEU A 198 -7.56 2.47 2.77
CA LEU A 198 -7.65 3.64 1.90
C LEU A 198 -7.28 4.91 2.67
N ASN A 199 -6.62 5.82 1.97
CA ASN A 199 -6.36 7.16 2.48
C ASN A 199 -6.47 8.20 1.36
N CYS A 200 -6.57 9.46 1.73
CA CYS A 200 -6.72 10.57 0.79
C CYS A 200 -8.00 10.43 -0.05
N SER A 201 -7.92 10.37 -1.35
CA SER A 201 -9.02 10.19 -2.34
C SER A 201 -10.22 11.11 -2.14
N ALA A 202 -10.93 10.94 -1.02
CA ALA A 202 -12.24 11.54 -0.77
C ALA A 202 -12.50 11.75 0.72
N GLY A 203 -13.68 12.29 1.05
CA GLY A 203 -14.20 12.37 2.40
C GLY A 203 -14.69 11.01 2.94
N PRO A 204 -15.21 11.00 4.20
CA PRO A 204 -15.63 9.77 4.85
C PRO A 204 -16.72 8.98 4.10
N GLU A 205 -17.66 9.68 3.46
CA GLU A 205 -18.83 9.05 2.79
C GLU A 205 -18.40 8.18 1.59
N GLN A 206 -17.61 8.74 0.69
CA GLN A 206 -17.16 8.03 -0.51
C GLN A 206 -16.21 6.90 -0.13
N MET A 207 -15.34 7.12 0.87
CA MET A 207 -14.42 6.09 1.35
C MET A 207 -15.17 4.89 1.96
N LEU A 208 -16.25 5.12 2.72
CA LEU A 208 -17.06 4.06 3.31
C LEU A 208 -17.60 3.07 2.28
N LEU A 209 -18.00 3.53 1.09
CA LEU A 209 -18.51 2.65 0.02
C LEU A 209 -17.46 1.63 -0.40
N GLN A 210 -16.21 2.06 -0.54
CA GLN A 210 -15.12 1.15 -0.92
C GLN A 210 -14.68 0.24 0.25
N LEU A 211 -14.70 0.75 1.48
CA LEU A 211 -14.44 -0.07 2.67
C LEU A 211 -15.48 -1.19 2.84
N GLN A 212 -16.76 -0.93 2.54
CA GLN A 212 -17.81 -1.95 2.53
C GLN A 212 -17.60 -3.02 1.45
N ARG A 213 -17.02 -2.65 0.29
CA ARG A 213 -16.61 -3.63 -0.72
C ARG A 213 -15.45 -4.49 -0.22
N LEU A 214 -14.41 -3.86 0.32
CA LEU A 214 -13.21 -4.52 0.86
C LEU A 214 -13.56 -5.48 1.99
N HIS A 215 -14.49 -5.11 2.86
CA HIS A 215 -14.96 -5.92 3.98
C HIS A 215 -15.32 -7.36 3.61
N LYS A 216 -15.91 -7.57 2.43
CA LYS A 216 -16.34 -8.89 1.95
C LYS A 216 -15.19 -9.84 1.64
N TYR A 217 -13.98 -9.30 1.48
CA TYR A 217 -12.80 -10.05 1.04
C TYR A 217 -11.64 -9.97 2.04
N ALA A 218 -11.60 -8.94 2.88
CA ALA A 218 -10.48 -8.64 3.74
C ALA A 218 -10.26 -9.70 4.85
N ARG A 219 -9.03 -10.19 4.92
CA ARG A 219 -8.52 -11.10 5.97
C ARG A 219 -7.65 -10.38 6.99
N VAL A 220 -7.26 -9.14 6.69
CA VAL A 220 -6.52 -8.23 7.58
C VAL A 220 -7.40 -7.09 8.07
N PRO A 221 -7.04 -6.40 9.18
CA PRO A 221 -7.73 -5.19 9.63
C PRO A 221 -7.75 -4.11 8.55
N LEU A 222 -8.85 -3.36 8.43
CA LEU A 222 -8.95 -2.28 7.46
C LEU A 222 -8.52 -0.92 8.06
N ILE A 223 -7.99 -0.04 7.18
CA ILE A 223 -7.54 1.31 7.47
C ILE A 223 -8.47 2.31 6.79
N ALA A 224 -8.86 3.36 7.52
CA ALA A 224 -9.56 4.52 6.99
C ALA A 224 -8.85 5.82 7.40
N LYS A 225 -8.24 6.53 6.44
CA LYS A 225 -7.67 7.89 6.63
C LYS A 225 -8.25 8.86 5.57
N PRO A 226 -9.54 9.22 5.64
CA PRO A 226 -10.14 10.14 4.68
C PRO A 226 -9.63 11.57 4.83
N ASN A 227 -9.84 12.38 3.80
CA ASN A 227 -9.69 13.83 3.88
C ASN A 227 -10.82 14.43 4.74
N ALA A 228 -10.61 15.66 5.21
CA ALA A 228 -11.68 16.45 5.84
C ALA A 228 -12.68 16.97 4.76
N GLY A 229 -13.32 16.05 4.05
CA GLY A 229 -14.20 16.31 2.91
C GLY A 229 -13.45 16.36 1.56
N MET A 230 -14.18 16.73 0.52
CA MET A 230 -13.60 16.97 -0.81
C MET A 230 -12.91 18.33 -0.85
N PRO A 231 -11.73 18.44 -1.53
CA PRO A 231 -11.06 19.73 -1.67
C PRO A 231 -11.85 20.69 -2.57
N GLU A 232 -12.03 21.91 -2.09
CA GLU A 232 -12.49 23.05 -2.88
C GLU A 232 -11.30 23.95 -3.19
N ILE A 233 -11.20 24.42 -4.44
CA ILE A 233 -10.12 25.36 -4.80
C ILE A 233 -10.60 26.79 -4.52
N VAL A 234 -10.02 27.38 -3.49
CA VAL A 234 -10.30 28.77 -3.11
C VAL A 234 -9.01 29.59 -3.24
N ASN A 235 -9.00 30.59 -4.12
CA ASN A 235 -7.82 31.42 -4.43
C ASN A 235 -6.57 30.63 -4.85
N GLY A 236 -6.76 29.46 -5.50
CA GLY A 236 -5.65 28.59 -5.94
C GLY A 236 -5.14 27.59 -4.87
N GLU A 237 -5.73 27.59 -3.70
CA GLU A 237 -5.40 26.66 -2.61
C GLU A 237 -6.53 25.63 -2.38
N ALA A 238 -6.16 24.40 -2.01
CA ALA A 238 -7.12 23.38 -1.65
C ALA A 238 -7.61 23.63 -0.21
N VAL A 239 -8.91 23.85 -0.04
CA VAL A 239 -9.58 24.04 1.24
C VAL A 239 -10.48 22.83 1.51
N TYR A 240 -10.47 22.36 2.76
CA TYR A 240 -11.25 21.23 3.21
C TYR A 240 -12.26 21.69 4.26
N ASN A 241 -13.54 21.39 4.06
CA ASN A 241 -14.65 22.01 4.80
C ASN A 241 -15.47 21.02 5.64
N CYS A 242 -15.02 19.78 5.85
CA CYS A 242 -15.71 18.82 6.71
C CYS A 242 -15.29 19.04 8.18
N PRO A 243 -16.19 19.50 9.06
CA PRO A 243 -15.86 19.70 10.47
C PRO A 243 -15.71 18.36 11.22
N PRO A 244 -15.06 18.37 12.41
CA PRO A 244 -14.80 17.15 13.17
C PRO A 244 -16.02 16.28 13.47
N GLU A 245 -17.18 16.87 13.78
CA GLU A 245 -18.42 16.16 14.08
C GLU A 245 -18.99 15.41 12.85
N GLU A 246 -18.90 16.00 11.67
CA GLU A 246 -19.31 15.35 10.42
C GLU A 246 -18.29 14.29 10.01
N PHE A 247 -17.01 14.56 10.21
CA PHE A 247 -15.93 13.63 9.90
C PHE A 247 -16.08 12.29 10.63
N VAL A 248 -16.52 12.30 11.88
CA VAL A 248 -16.69 11.07 12.69
C VAL A 248 -18.07 10.45 12.62
N ALA A 249 -19.02 11.07 11.94
CA ALA A 249 -20.41 10.61 11.90
C ALA A 249 -20.57 9.17 11.38
N LEU A 250 -19.66 8.74 10.48
CA LEU A 250 -19.69 7.41 9.86
C LEU A 250 -18.76 6.38 10.54
N VAL A 251 -18.13 6.73 11.67
CA VAL A 251 -17.25 5.79 12.41
C VAL A 251 -17.97 4.48 12.77
N PRO A 252 -19.27 4.48 13.25
CA PRO A 252 -19.95 3.23 13.55
C PRO A 252 -20.13 2.32 12.32
N GLU A 253 -20.40 2.88 11.14
CA GLU A 253 -20.54 2.16 9.89
C GLU A 253 -19.19 1.63 9.41
N MET A 254 -18.12 2.41 9.55
CA MET A 254 -16.75 1.98 9.23
C MET A 254 -16.28 0.84 10.14
N LEU A 255 -16.60 0.86 11.43
CA LEU A 255 -16.34 -0.26 12.35
C LEU A 255 -17.05 -1.54 11.86
N LYS A 256 -18.31 -1.46 11.43
CA LYS A 256 -19.07 -2.58 10.86
C LYS A 256 -18.45 -3.07 9.54
N ALA A 257 -17.83 -2.16 8.78
CA ALA A 257 -17.09 -2.51 7.57
C ALA A 257 -15.69 -3.09 7.86
N GLY A 258 -15.32 -3.34 9.11
CA GLY A 258 -14.06 -3.96 9.49
C GLY A 258 -12.89 -2.99 9.63
N VAL A 259 -13.15 -1.68 9.69
CA VAL A 259 -12.10 -0.71 9.94
C VAL A 259 -11.64 -0.82 11.39
N ALA A 260 -10.35 -1.02 11.56
CA ALA A 260 -9.67 -1.14 12.85
C ALA A 260 -8.67 -0.01 13.10
N LEU A 261 -8.23 0.68 12.05
CA LEU A 261 -7.26 1.78 12.12
C LEU A 261 -7.89 3.02 11.50
N PHE A 262 -8.04 4.06 12.31
CA PHE A 262 -8.70 5.32 11.95
C PHE A 262 -7.72 6.47 12.02
N GLY A 263 -7.74 7.36 11.06
CA GLY A 263 -6.96 8.58 11.06
C GLY A 263 -7.54 9.62 10.13
N GLY A 264 -6.77 10.65 9.84
CA GLY A 264 -7.15 11.66 8.87
C GLY A 264 -6.05 11.92 7.86
N CYS A 265 -6.43 12.34 6.65
CA CYS A 265 -5.52 12.80 5.63
C CYS A 265 -5.71 14.32 5.40
N CYS A 266 -5.61 14.82 4.20
CA CYS A 266 -5.61 16.25 3.91
C CYS A 266 -6.76 17.02 4.60
N GLY A 267 -6.43 18.19 5.15
CA GLY A 267 -7.37 19.07 5.84
C GLY A 267 -7.70 18.70 7.28
N THR A 268 -7.37 17.49 7.76
CA THR A 268 -7.64 17.12 9.15
C THR A 268 -6.65 17.76 10.13
N THR A 269 -7.12 18.01 11.34
CA THR A 269 -6.42 18.69 12.43
C THR A 269 -6.45 17.86 13.71
N GLU A 270 -5.78 18.35 14.75
CA GLU A 270 -5.87 17.77 16.10
C GLU A 270 -7.31 17.63 16.63
N GLU A 271 -8.23 18.49 16.19
CA GLU A 271 -9.65 18.45 16.58
C GLU A 271 -10.37 17.24 15.97
N HIS A 272 -10.05 16.89 14.71
CA HIS A 272 -10.56 15.67 14.07
C HIS A 272 -10.07 14.41 14.79
N ILE A 273 -8.81 14.39 15.20
CA ILE A 273 -8.24 13.28 15.98
C ILE A 273 -8.90 13.17 17.36
N ALA A 274 -9.14 14.30 18.04
CA ALA A 274 -9.87 14.30 19.30
C ALA A 274 -11.31 13.79 19.15
N ALA A 275 -11.98 14.14 18.05
CA ALA A 275 -13.31 13.63 17.73
C ALA A 275 -13.30 12.12 17.45
N LEU A 276 -12.31 11.60 16.71
CA LEU A 276 -12.10 10.16 16.52
C LEU A 276 -11.93 9.44 17.87
N LYS A 277 -11.08 9.98 18.75
CA LYS A 277 -10.90 9.42 20.10
C LYS A 277 -12.20 9.35 20.88
N ALA A 278 -13.02 10.39 20.80
CA ALA A 278 -14.31 10.42 21.48
C ALA A 278 -15.28 9.39 20.87
N ALA A 279 -15.36 9.30 19.55
CA ALA A 279 -16.23 8.35 18.84
C ALA A 279 -15.84 6.88 19.05
N LEU A 280 -14.54 6.61 19.26
CA LEU A 280 -14.00 5.25 19.44
C LEU A 280 -13.86 4.83 20.91
N LYS A 281 -14.19 5.68 21.89
CA LYS A 281 -13.91 5.48 23.32
C LYS A 281 -14.43 4.15 23.88
N ASP A 282 -15.64 3.77 23.50
CA ASP A 282 -16.30 2.55 23.98
C ASP A 282 -16.55 1.55 22.84
N ALA A 283 -15.83 1.72 21.72
CA ALA A 283 -15.97 0.87 20.55
C ALA A 283 -15.19 -0.44 20.72
N GLU A 284 -15.88 -1.55 20.52
CA GLU A 284 -15.25 -2.87 20.41
C GLU A 284 -15.06 -3.22 18.93
N TYR A 285 -13.82 -3.57 18.54
CA TYR A 285 -13.54 -4.06 17.21
C TYR A 285 -13.71 -5.58 17.17
N VAL A 286 -14.61 -6.02 16.29
CA VAL A 286 -14.75 -7.43 15.95
C VAL A 286 -14.35 -7.59 14.48
N ARG A 287 -13.27 -8.33 14.23
CA ARG A 287 -12.83 -8.60 12.87
C ARG A 287 -13.88 -9.44 12.14
N PRO A 288 -14.47 -8.94 11.06
CA PRO A 288 -15.43 -9.69 10.28
C PRO A 288 -14.77 -10.88 9.58
N ALA A 289 -15.52 -11.95 9.41
CA ALA A 289 -15.11 -13.06 8.56
C ALA A 289 -15.42 -12.76 7.09
N PRO A 290 -14.44 -12.81 6.19
CA PRO A 290 -14.70 -12.58 4.76
C PRO A 290 -15.61 -13.66 4.15
N GLU A 291 -16.40 -13.28 3.15
CA GLU A 291 -17.37 -14.16 2.46
C GLU A 291 -16.67 -15.26 1.62
N CYS A 292 -15.36 -15.09 1.32
CA CYS A 292 -14.60 -15.95 0.39
C CYS A 292 -13.50 -16.79 1.09
N LEU A 293 -13.71 -17.22 2.33
CA LEU A 293 -12.68 -17.93 3.11
C LEU A 293 -12.20 -19.23 2.44
N ASP A 294 -13.09 -19.96 1.78
CA ASP A 294 -12.81 -21.24 1.16
C ASP A 294 -12.31 -21.14 -0.29
N LEU A 295 -12.12 -19.90 -0.78
CA LEU A 295 -11.67 -19.65 -2.16
C LEU A 295 -10.21 -19.21 -2.19
N LEU A 296 -9.52 -19.53 -3.27
CA LEU A 296 -8.16 -19.08 -3.57
C LEU A 296 -8.22 -17.65 -4.11
N PRO A 297 -7.63 -16.67 -3.39
CA PRO A 297 -7.71 -15.26 -3.77
C PRO A 297 -6.59 -14.88 -4.75
N ALA A 298 -6.71 -15.29 -6.01
CA ALA A 298 -5.80 -14.89 -7.09
C ALA A 298 -6.07 -13.46 -7.55
N ALA A 299 -5.10 -12.85 -8.21
CA ALA A 299 -5.27 -11.54 -8.82
C ALA A 299 -4.38 -11.36 -10.05
N THR A 300 -4.90 -10.66 -11.04
CA THR A 300 -4.06 -9.97 -12.03
C THR A 300 -3.61 -8.62 -11.47
N GLU A 301 -2.85 -7.86 -12.23
CA GLU A 301 -2.56 -6.46 -11.83
C GLU A 301 -3.86 -5.63 -11.68
N LYS A 302 -4.92 -5.97 -12.40
CA LYS A 302 -6.14 -5.14 -12.50
C LYS A 302 -7.32 -5.66 -11.68
N GLU A 303 -7.50 -6.96 -11.59
CA GLU A 303 -8.71 -7.58 -11.05
C GLU A 303 -8.41 -8.73 -10.09
N ALA A 304 -9.28 -8.92 -9.08
CA ALA A 304 -9.22 -10.05 -8.16
C ALA A 304 -10.16 -11.18 -8.61
N PHE A 305 -9.74 -12.40 -8.35
CA PHE A 305 -10.48 -13.62 -8.65
C PHE A 305 -10.49 -14.53 -7.43
N PHE A 306 -11.62 -15.13 -7.15
CA PHE A 306 -11.80 -16.04 -6.04
C PHE A 306 -12.15 -17.42 -6.60
N LEU A 307 -11.15 -18.27 -6.72
CA LEU A 307 -11.25 -19.56 -7.39
C LEU A 307 -11.53 -20.69 -6.40
N PRO A 308 -12.34 -21.69 -6.76
CA PRO A 308 -12.43 -22.92 -5.98
C PRO A 308 -11.06 -23.64 -5.99
N ALA A 309 -10.79 -24.42 -4.95
CA ALA A 309 -9.51 -25.11 -4.80
C ALA A 309 -9.22 -26.16 -5.89
N ASP A 310 -10.27 -26.62 -6.59
CA ASP A 310 -10.20 -27.56 -7.71
C ASP A 310 -10.26 -26.88 -9.09
N ALA A 311 -10.08 -25.56 -9.14
CA ALA A 311 -10.02 -24.83 -10.41
C ALA A 311 -8.83 -25.32 -11.25
N THR A 312 -9.06 -25.48 -12.54
CA THR A 312 -8.07 -25.98 -13.50
C THR A 312 -7.90 -25.00 -14.66
N HIS A 313 -6.81 -25.15 -15.38
CA HIS A 313 -6.48 -24.33 -16.55
C HIS A 313 -6.60 -25.16 -17.87
N GLY A 314 -6.57 -24.46 -18.99
CA GLY A 314 -6.50 -25.04 -20.33
C GLY A 314 -5.08 -25.52 -20.70
N ALA A 315 -4.72 -25.38 -21.95
CA ALA A 315 -3.40 -25.73 -22.44
C ALA A 315 -2.32 -24.87 -21.75
N VAL A 316 -1.19 -25.48 -21.43
CA VAL A 316 -0.01 -24.78 -20.90
C VAL A 316 0.65 -23.99 -22.01
N LEU A 317 0.76 -22.69 -21.84
CA LEU A 317 1.45 -21.80 -22.76
C LEU A 317 2.96 -21.89 -22.57
N THR A 318 3.69 -21.72 -23.66
CA THR A 318 5.16 -21.57 -23.68
C THR A 318 5.50 -20.18 -24.20
N ALA A 319 6.49 -19.54 -23.61
CA ALA A 319 6.93 -18.20 -23.97
C ALA A 319 7.88 -18.25 -25.18
N ASP A 320 7.36 -18.65 -26.32
CA ASP A 320 8.04 -18.61 -27.60
C ASP A 320 7.57 -17.41 -28.44
N GLY A 321 8.05 -17.29 -29.66
CA GLY A 321 7.80 -16.17 -30.55
C GLY A 321 6.32 -15.85 -30.84
N ASP A 322 5.39 -16.75 -30.45
CA ASP A 322 3.94 -16.62 -30.66
C ASP A 322 3.17 -16.39 -29.33
N LEU A 323 3.86 -15.99 -28.23
CA LEU A 323 3.23 -15.83 -26.91
C LEU A 323 2.08 -14.82 -26.93
N GLU A 324 2.22 -13.73 -27.68
CA GLU A 324 1.18 -12.68 -27.81
C GLU A 324 -0.13 -13.27 -28.34
N ASP A 325 -0.06 -14.02 -29.45
CA ASP A 325 -1.22 -14.66 -30.07
C ASP A 325 -1.83 -15.72 -29.13
N LYS A 326 -0.98 -16.53 -28.48
CA LYS A 326 -1.43 -17.57 -27.53
C LYS A 326 -2.12 -16.96 -26.30
N LEU A 327 -1.61 -15.85 -25.76
CA LEU A 327 -2.24 -15.14 -24.66
C LEU A 327 -3.59 -14.54 -25.10
N SER A 328 -3.66 -13.97 -26.32
CA SER A 328 -4.92 -13.45 -26.85
C SER A 328 -5.98 -14.54 -26.92
N ASP A 329 -5.65 -15.70 -27.48
CA ASP A 329 -6.56 -16.85 -27.58
C ASP A 329 -6.98 -17.37 -26.17
N ALA A 330 -6.02 -17.47 -25.25
CA ALA A 330 -6.29 -17.93 -23.88
C ALA A 330 -7.18 -16.96 -23.06
N MET A 331 -7.16 -15.66 -23.39
CA MET A 331 -8.07 -14.70 -22.74
C MET A 331 -9.51 -14.88 -23.17
N ASP A 332 -9.76 -15.45 -24.35
CA ASP A 332 -11.10 -15.61 -24.93
C ASP A 332 -11.66 -17.04 -24.77
N ASP A 333 -10.84 -18.00 -24.26
CA ASP A 333 -11.30 -19.36 -23.99
C ASP A 333 -12.22 -19.47 -22.74
N GLU A 334 -12.76 -20.66 -22.46
CA GLU A 334 -13.68 -20.92 -21.34
C GLU A 334 -12.97 -21.23 -20.00
N TRP A 335 -11.63 -21.36 -20.00
CA TRP A 335 -10.90 -21.74 -18.79
C TRP A 335 -10.82 -20.58 -17.79
N PRO A 336 -10.95 -20.86 -16.48
CA PRO A 336 -10.96 -19.83 -15.45
C PRO A 336 -9.58 -19.21 -15.18
N MET A 337 -8.51 -19.84 -15.66
CA MET A 337 -7.14 -19.36 -15.50
C MET A 337 -6.25 -19.74 -16.69
N VAL A 338 -5.13 -19.06 -16.82
CA VAL A 338 -4.08 -19.30 -17.80
C VAL A 338 -2.88 -19.92 -17.12
N ALA A 339 -2.29 -20.95 -17.75
CA ALA A 339 -1.03 -21.54 -17.29
C ALA A 339 0.12 -21.16 -18.23
N LEU A 340 1.21 -20.67 -17.66
CA LEU A 340 2.43 -20.30 -18.37
C LEU A 340 3.62 -21.07 -17.80
N LYS A 341 4.34 -21.77 -18.68
CA LYS A 341 5.56 -22.48 -18.29
C LYS A 341 6.77 -21.55 -18.32
N LEU A 342 7.52 -21.55 -17.23
CA LEU A 342 8.82 -20.88 -17.11
C LEU A 342 9.91 -21.95 -17.12
N ALA A 343 10.68 -22.04 -18.21
CA ALA A 343 11.77 -22.99 -18.39
C ALA A 343 13.13 -22.31 -18.57
N SER A 344 13.14 -20.98 -18.78
CA SER A 344 14.33 -20.18 -19.01
C SER A 344 14.12 -18.73 -18.58
N TRP A 345 15.21 -17.97 -18.47
CA TRP A 345 15.15 -16.53 -18.22
C TRP A 345 14.42 -15.74 -19.33
N ALA A 346 14.53 -16.22 -20.58
CA ALA A 346 13.78 -15.62 -21.68
C ALA A 346 12.26 -15.73 -21.51
N ASP A 347 11.77 -16.77 -20.81
CA ASP A 347 10.34 -16.90 -20.50
C ASP A 347 9.91 -15.89 -19.43
N VAL A 348 10.80 -15.55 -18.49
CA VAL A 348 10.57 -14.51 -17.49
C VAL A 348 10.52 -13.12 -18.15
N ASP A 349 11.45 -12.84 -19.07
CA ASP A 349 11.46 -11.60 -19.84
C ASP A 349 10.17 -11.46 -20.68
N ALA A 350 9.76 -12.53 -21.34
CA ALA A 350 8.51 -12.53 -22.10
C ALA A 350 7.27 -12.34 -21.20
N LEU A 351 7.24 -12.94 -20.00
CA LEU A 351 6.18 -12.66 -19.02
C LEU A 351 6.15 -11.18 -18.63
N ALA A 352 7.31 -10.57 -18.38
CA ALA A 352 7.41 -9.15 -18.04
C ALA A 352 6.86 -8.26 -19.17
N ASP A 353 7.19 -8.60 -20.44
CA ASP A 353 6.78 -7.83 -21.61
C ASP A 353 5.28 -7.95 -21.90
N TYR A 354 4.67 -9.12 -21.68
CA TYR A 354 3.28 -9.40 -22.07
C TYR A 354 2.29 -9.51 -20.92
N GLN A 355 2.71 -9.35 -19.65
CA GLN A 355 1.79 -9.48 -18.51
C GLN A 355 0.57 -8.54 -18.55
N TYR A 356 0.69 -7.38 -19.21
CA TYR A 356 -0.40 -6.42 -19.38
C TYR A 356 -1.60 -7.01 -20.16
N MET A 357 -1.39 -8.07 -20.93
CA MET A 357 -2.45 -8.78 -21.66
C MET A 357 -3.21 -9.77 -20.77
N ILE A 358 -2.62 -10.18 -19.64
CA ILE A 358 -3.18 -11.22 -18.77
C ILE A 358 -4.36 -10.63 -17.97
N ARG A 359 -5.57 -11.06 -18.34
CA ARG A 359 -6.85 -10.66 -17.74
C ARG A 359 -7.51 -11.76 -16.92
N LYS A 360 -6.92 -12.94 -16.83
CA LYS A 360 -7.34 -14.09 -16.04
C LYS A 360 -6.27 -14.44 -14.99
N PRO A 361 -6.60 -15.15 -13.91
CA PRO A 361 -5.62 -15.67 -12.97
C PRO A 361 -4.49 -16.41 -13.70
N LEU A 362 -3.25 -16.17 -13.28
CA LEU A 362 -2.07 -16.81 -13.85
C LEU A 362 -1.59 -17.95 -12.95
N CYS A 363 -1.45 -19.15 -13.53
CA CYS A 363 -0.74 -20.28 -12.94
C CYS A 363 0.65 -20.38 -13.56
N LEU A 364 1.70 -20.29 -12.75
CA LEU A 364 3.09 -20.45 -13.16
C LEU A 364 3.50 -21.91 -13.02
N ILE A 365 3.95 -22.51 -14.11
CA ILE A 365 4.47 -23.88 -14.13
C ILE A 365 6.01 -23.80 -14.21
N CYS A 366 6.68 -24.22 -13.14
CA CYS A 366 8.12 -24.09 -13.03
C CYS A 366 8.70 -25.12 -12.05
N ASP A 367 9.84 -25.72 -12.39
CA ASP A 367 10.57 -26.67 -11.55
C ASP A 367 11.91 -26.09 -11.05
N ASP A 368 12.15 -24.81 -11.25
CA ASP A 368 13.33 -24.07 -10.81
C ASP A 368 12.93 -22.91 -9.91
N THR A 369 13.45 -22.87 -8.68
CA THR A 369 13.06 -21.88 -7.67
C THR A 369 13.50 -20.47 -8.05
N GLU A 370 14.67 -20.29 -8.68
CA GLU A 370 15.17 -18.97 -9.05
C GLU A 370 14.35 -18.38 -10.21
N LEU A 371 14.02 -19.21 -11.21
CA LEU A 371 13.14 -18.79 -12.31
C LEU A 371 11.72 -18.49 -11.81
N LEU A 372 11.19 -19.30 -10.88
CA LEU A 372 9.87 -19.04 -10.30
C LEU A 372 9.85 -17.72 -9.53
N GLU A 373 10.88 -17.45 -8.73
CA GLU A 373 11.00 -16.17 -8.01
C GLU A 373 11.07 -14.99 -8.98
N ALA A 374 11.87 -15.09 -10.03
CA ALA A 374 11.97 -14.07 -11.06
C ALA A 374 10.62 -13.83 -11.77
N GLY A 375 9.90 -14.91 -12.10
CA GLY A 375 8.54 -14.81 -12.65
C GLY A 375 7.56 -14.12 -11.71
N LEU A 376 7.62 -14.42 -10.40
CA LEU A 376 6.80 -13.75 -9.37
C LEU A 376 7.17 -12.26 -9.18
N ARG A 377 8.39 -11.87 -9.44
CA ARG A 377 8.80 -10.46 -9.45
C ARG A 377 8.29 -9.74 -10.69
N ALA A 378 8.38 -10.39 -11.85
CA ALA A 378 7.87 -9.85 -13.11
C ALA A 378 6.35 -9.68 -13.10
N TYR A 379 5.60 -10.68 -12.64
CA TYR A 379 4.14 -10.65 -12.60
C TYR A 379 3.59 -9.77 -11.48
N GLN A 380 2.81 -8.77 -11.82
CA GLN A 380 2.31 -7.77 -10.86
C GLN A 380 1.00 -8.18 -10.14
N GLY A 381 0.52 -9.40 -10.33
CA GLY A 381 -0.63 -9.97 -9.64
C GLY A 381 -0.26 -10.91 -8.49
N ARG A 382 -1.22 -11.77 -8.13
CA ARG A 382 -1.07 -12.89 -7.20
C ARG A 382 -1.28 -14.19 -7.96
N ALA A 383 -0.20 -14.91 -8.23
CA ALA A 383 -0.17 -16.11 -9.07
C ALA A 383 -0.50 -17.39 -8.30
N LEU A 384 -0.94 -18.40 -9.05
CA LEU A 384 -0.98 -19.79 -8.63
C LEU A 384 0.31 -20.49 -9.09
N TYR A 385 0.60 -21.62 -8.50
CA TYR A 385 1.75 -22.46 -8.86
C TYR A 385 1.31 -23.89 -9.15
N GLU A 386 1.95 -24.47 -10.16
CA GLU A 386 1.93 -25.89 -10.45
C GLU A 386 3.33 -26.36 -10.85
N GLY A 387 3.80 -27.46 -10.28
CA GLY A 387 5.13 -28.02 -10.59
C GLY A 387 5.58 -29.03 -9.56
N ASN A 388 6.88 -29.36 -9.59
CA ASN A 388 7.47 -30.43 -8.77
C ASN A 388 8.38 -29.88 -7.65
N LEU A 389 8.35 -28.57 -7.36
CA LEU A 389 9.10 -28.02 -6.24
C LEU A 389 8.54 -28.51 -4.91
N THR A 390 9.42 -28.75 -3.95
CA THR A 390 9.03 -29.19 -2.60
C THR A 390 8.37 -28.06 -1.81
N GLU A 391 7.57 -28.40 -0.79
CA GLU A 391 6.97 -27.41 0.11
C GLU A 391 8.05 -26.51 0.74
N ASP A 392 9.21 -27.05 1.13
CA ASP A 392 10.32 -26.28 1.70
C ASP A 392 10.89 -25.24 0.70
N ALA A 393 10.92 -25.56 -0.59
CA ALA A 393 11.35 -24.63 -1.64
C ALA A 393 10.30 -23.55 -1.92
N LEU A 394 9.02 -23.87 -1.81
CA LEU A 394 7.92 -22.96 -2.05
C LEU A 394 7.63 -22.03 -0.86
N ALA A 395 7.84 -22.50 0.39
CA ALA A 395 7.48 -21.73 1.58
C ALA A 395 8.01 -20.27 1.60
N PRO A 396 9.28 -19.98 1.23
CA PRO A 396 9.76 -18.60 1.14
C PRO A 396 9.03 -17.76 0.09
N LEU A 397 8.64 -18.38 -1.04
CA LEU A 397 7.92 -17.69 -2.12
C LEU A 397 6.46 -17.42 -1.74
N VAL A 398 5.83 -18.36 -1.04
CA VAL A 398 4.49 -18.18 -0.47
C VAL A 398 4.49 -17.02 0.52
N GLU A 399 5.46 -16.98 1.45
CA GLU A 399 5.57 -15.91 2.44
C GLU A 399 5.84 -14.55 1.78
N LYS A 400 6.72 -14.50 0.77
CA LYS A 400 7.21 -13.26 0.19
C LYS A 400 6.28 -12.66 -0.87
N TYR A 401 5.64 -13.51 -1.69
CA TYR A 401 4.85 -13.08 -2.85
C TYR A 401 3.36 -13.45 -2.75
N GLY A 402 2.95 -14.19 -1.73
CA GLY A 402 1.60 -14.69 -1.58
C GLY A 402 1.22 -15.75 -2.61
N LEU A 403 2.21 -16.50 -3.12
CA LEU A 403 2.00 -17.56 -4.08
C LEU A 403 0.94 -18.55 -3.58
N LEU A 404 0.00 -18.91 -4.45
CA LEU A 404 -1.04 -19.89 -4.16
C LEU A 404 -0.57 -21.27 -4.65
N VAL A 405 -0.59 -22.26 -3.76
CA VAL A 405 -0.11 -23.63 -4.00
C VAL A 405 -1.24 -24.62 -3.82
#